data_6579b3889283664da89b49856a7df7bc
#
_entry.id   6579b3889283664da89b49856a7df7bc
#
_cell.length_a   1.000
_cell.length_b   1.000
_cell.length_c   1.000
_cell.angle_alpha   90.00
_cell.angle_beta   90.00
_cell.angle_gamma   90.00
#
_symmetry.space_group_name_H-M   'P 1'
#
loop_
_entity.id
_entity.type
_entity.pdbx_description
1 polymer ?
#
loop_
_entity_poly.entity_id
_entity_poly.type
_entity_poly.pdbx_seq_one_letter_code
_entity_poly.pdbx_strand_id
1 'polypeptide(L)'
;LASSSAASDVYKRQAYNWDYTIADNRIKKLYELGKELNWNGSIDLNWDYTHPADEKLVEPDEELPHEALEAYQALSEEEKILFDRHNTAELMSQFLHGEQGALLVASQLASCAPTYNAKLYAASQTFDEARHVEVFNRYLQDKIGIHYPINPALKLLLDKILTDERWDLKFIGMQIIIEGLALAAFQMLKAITKDPLLKQLLHYVVRDEAR
;
A
#
# COMPACT_ATOMS: atom_id res chain seq x y z
N LEU A 1 -36.42 25.27 -0.30
CA LEU A 1 -36.21 24.11 0.55
C LEU A 1 -36.12 22.86 -0.34
N ALA A 2 -35.03 22.74 -1.11
CA ALA A 2 -34.68 21.50 -1.75
C ALA A 2 -34.07 20.62 -0.65
N SER A 3 -34.75 19.55 -0.34
CA SER A 3 -34.59 18.70 0.80
C SER A 3 -33.23 18.01 0.87
N SER A 4 -32.72 17.87 2.07
CA SER A 4 -31.57 17.08 2.51
C SER A 4 -31.63 15.58 2.14
N SER A 5 -32.59 15.14 1.33
CA SER A 5 -32.72 13.75 0.88
C SER A 5 -31.74 13.38 -0.24
N ALA A 6 -31.24 14.34 -1.02
CA ALA A 6 -30.29 14.07 -2.08
C ALA A 6 -28.87 13.73 -1.56
N ALA A 7 -28.52 14.17 -0.35
CA ALA A 7 -27.23 13.87 0.25
C ALA A 7 -27.18 12.47 0.89
N SER A 8 -28.31 11.94 1.35
CA SER A 8 -28.35 10.61 2.00
C SER A 8 -28.35 9.43 1.01
N ASP A 9 -28.74 9.65 -0.25
CA ASP A 9 -28.77 8.59 -1.28
C ASP A 9 -27.43 8.38 -1.99
N VAL A 10 -26.41 9.19 -1.71
CA VAL A 10 -25.08 9.10 -2.31
C VAL A 10 -24.24 7.95 -1.71
N TYR A 11 -24.68 7.39 -0.60
CA TYR A 11 -23.80 6.61 0.28
C TYR A 11 -23.65 5.12 0.03
N LYS A 12 -24.47 4.47 -0.78
CA LYS A 12 -24.39 2.99 -0.99
C LYS A 12 -24.67 2.48 -2.39
N ARG A 13 -25.00 3.32 -3.32
CA ARG A 13 -25.41 2.83 -4.64
C ARG A 13 -24.28 3.00 -5.64
N GLN A 14 -23.96 1.90 -6.33
CA GLN A 14 -23.31 1.99 -7.62
C GLN A 14 -24.00 3.10 -8.41
N ALA A 15 -23.29 4.21 -8.60
CA ALA A 15 -23.86 5.36 -9.29
C ALA A 15 -23.36 5.38 -10.73
N TYR A 16 -24.29 5.25 -11.67
CA TYR A 16 -23.98 5.61 -13.05
C TYR A 16 -23.73 7.11 -13.16
N ASN A 17 -22.77 7.48 -13.99
CA ASN A 17 -22.53 8.87 -14.32
C ASN A 17 -22.63 9.00 -15.86
N TRP A 18 -23.75 9.53 -16.33
CA TRP A 18 -24.02 9.70 -17.76
C TRP A 18 -23.50 11.03 -18.32
N ASP A 19 -22.98 11.89 -17.47
CA ASP A 19 -22.24 13.08 -17.86
C ASP A 19 -20.74 12.74 -17.96
N TYR A 20 -20.23 12.68 -19.18
CA TYR A 20 -18.83 12.37 -19.50
C TYR A 20 -17.98 13.64 -19.62
N THR A 21 -18.48 14.80 -19.25
CA THR A 21 -17.70 16.04 -19.23
C THR A 21 -16.57 15.97 -18.20
N ILE A 22 -15.45 16.60 -18.53
CA ILE A 22 -14.31 16.68 -17.62
C ILE A 22 -14.58 17.79 -16.61
N ALA A 23 -14.98 17.40 -15.41
CA ALA A 23 -15.30 18.33 -14.34
C ALA A 23 -14.04 18.91 -13.67
N ASP A 24 -12.96 18.16 -13.58
CA ASP A 24 -11.69 18.59 -12.96
C ASP A 24 -10.48 18.07 -13.75
N ASN A 25 -9.74 18.98 -14.34
CA ASN A 25 -8.53 18.67 -15.10
C ASN A 25 -7.40 18.10 -14.24
N ARG A 26 -7.35 18.39 -12.93
CA ARG A 26 -6.32 17.84 -12.02
C ARG A 26 -6.54 16.35 -11.84
N ILE A 27 -7.76 15.91 -11.57
CA ILE A 27 -8.11 14.49 -11.45
C ILE A 27 -7.86 13.75 -12.79
N LYS A 28 -8.23 14.39 -13.92
CA LYS A 28 -7.89 13.84 -15.25
C LYS A 28 -6.39 13.64 -15.41
N LYS A 29 -5.57 14.61 -14.99
CA LYS A 29 -4.10 14.51 -15.06
C LYS A 29 -3.57 13.34 -14.24
N LEU A 30 -4.11 13.09 -13.03
CA LEU A 30 -3.72 11.95 -12.21
C LEU A 30 -4.01 10.62 -12.91
N TYR A 31 -5.16 10.49 -13.55
CA TYR A 31 -5.48 9.32 -14.36
C TYR A 31 -4.52 9.14 -15.55
N GLU A 32 -4.17 10.22 -16.25
CA GLU A 32 -3.16 10.16 -17.34
C GLU A 32 -1.79 9.73 -16.83
N LEU A 33 -1.34 10.29 -15.68
CA LEU A 33 -0.10 9.88 -15.03
C LEU A 33 -0.10 8.38 -14.65
N GLY A 34 -1.23 7.84 -14.19
CA GLY A 34 -1.37 6.41 -13.90
C GLY A 34 -1.09 5.54 -15.12
N LYS A 35 -1.53 5.97 -16.32
CA LYS A 35 -1.25 5.26 -17.57
C LYS A 35 0.21 5.41 -18.02
N GLU A 36 0.77 6.61 -17.91
CA GLU A 36 2.14 6.92 -18.35
C GLU A 36 3.19 6.21 -17.46
N LEU A 37 2.94 6.14 -16.16
CA LEU A 37 3.86 5.58 -15.17
C LEU A 37 3.59 4.09 -14.88
N ASN A 38 2.68 3.46 -15.63
CA ASN A 38 2.39 2.05 -15.44
C ASN A 38 3.63 1.19 -15.62
N TRP A 39 3.76 0.17 -14.77
CA TRP A 39 4.85 -0.79 -14.77
C TRP A 39 4.31 -2.21 -14.54
N ASN A 40 5.11 -3.20 -14.86
CA ASN A 40 4.73 -4.60 -14.77
C ASN A 40 5.55 -5.30 -13.68
N GLY A 41 4.91 -5.69 -12.58
CA GLY A 41 5.55 -6.35 -11.45
C GLY A 41 6.29 -7.64 -11.79
N SER A 42 5.91 -8.31 -12.88
CA SER A 42 6.55 -9.56 -13.29
C SER A 42 7.84 -9.38 -14.08
N ILE A 43 8.01 -8.25 -14.81
CA ILE A 43 9.13 -8.05 -15.74
C ILE A 43 10.02 -6.85 -15.41
N ASP A 44 9.49 -5.83 -14.72
CA ASP A 44 10.23 -4.61 -14.40
C ASP A 44 11.02 -4.71 -13.09
N LEU A 45 10.85 -5.80 -12.34
CA LEU A 45 11.59 -6.14 -11.13
C LEU A 45 12.57 -7.30 -11.38
N ASN A 46 13.77 -7.20 -10.83
CA ASN A 46 14.78 -8.24 -10.96
C ASN A 46 14.52 -9.42 -10.00
N TRP A 47 13.54 -10.25 -10.34
CA TRP A 47 13.18 -11.43 -9.53
C TRP A 47 14.25 -12.53 -9.49
N ASP A 48 15.26 -12.48 -10.33
CA ASP A 48 16.38 -13.44 -10.29
C ASP A 48 17.36 -13.15 -9.14
N TYR A 49 17.36 -11.93 -8.61
CA TYR A 49 18.15 -11.58 -7.45
C TYR A 49 17.62 -12.27 -6.18
N THR A 50 18.55 -12.76 -5.36
CA THR A 50 18.27 -13.29 -4.02
C THR A 50 19.27 -12.70 -3.04
N HIS A 51 18.77 -12.07 -1.98
CA HIS A 51 19.61 -11.49 -0.92
C HIS A 51 20.34 -12.61 -0.16
N PRO A 52 21.65 -12.47 0.18
CA PRO A 52 22.40 -13.47 0.93
C PRO A 52 21.71 -13.84 2.25
N ALA A 53 21.69 -15.14 2.56
CA ALA A 53 21.00 -15.63 3.75
C ALA A 53 21.72 -15.28 5.06
N ASP A 54 23.02 -15.01 4.97
CA ASP A 54 23.94 -14.66 6.05
C ASP A 54 24.12 -13.13 6.24
N GLU A 55 23.31 -12.33 5.55
CA GLU A 55 23.31 -10.87 5.67
C GLU A 55 21.95 -10.35 6.17
N LYS A 56 21.96 -9.25 6.93
CA LYS A 56 20.75 -8.52 7.32
C LYS A 56 20.09 -7.87 6.09
N LEU A 57 18.77 -7.93 6.03
CA LEU A 57 17.97 -7.27 4.99
C LEU A 57 17.95 -5.74 5.14
N VAL A 58 18.06 -5.24 6.37
CA VAL A 58 18.04 -3.81 6.69
C VAL A 58 19.24 -3.40 7.53
N GLU A 59 19.73 -2.19 7.28
CA GLU A 59 20.81 -1.58 8.04
C GLU A 59 20.55 -0.07 8.15
N PRO A 60 19.87 0.36 9.22
CA PRO A 60 19.65 1.78 9.47
C PRO A 60 20.93 2.50 9.89
N ASP A 61 20.98 3.81 9.67
CA ASP A 61 22.09 4.66 10.08
C ASP A 61 22.15 4.86 11.62
N GLU A 62 21.00 4.68 12.29
CA GLU A 62 20.87 4.80 13.74
C GLU A 62 20.45 3.47 14.35
N GLU A 63 20.89 3.23 15.61
CA GLU A 63 20.52 2.05 16.36
C GLU A 63 19.00 1.97 16.55
N LEU A 64 18.41 0.82 16.24
CA LEU A 64 16.98 0.61 16.43
C LEU A 64 16.66 0.35 17.91
N PRO A 65 15.47 0.75 18.41
CA PRO A 65 15.13 0.63 19.83
C PRO A 65 15.28 -0.77 20.41
N HIS A 66 15.05 -1.82 19.63
CA HIS A 66 15.19 -3.21 20.08
C HIS A 66 16.66 -3.62 20.22
N GLU A 67 17.59 -2.97 19.54
CA GLU A 67 19.01 -3.29 19.58
C GLU A 67 19.64 -2.90 20.95
N ALA A 68 19.04 -1.93 21.64
CA ALA A 68 19.42 -1.55 23.00
C ALA A 68 18.96 -2.55 24.08
N LEU A 69 18.12 -3.52 23.76
CA LEU A 69 17.63 -4.50 24.72
C LEU A 69 18.70 -5.55 25.02
N GLU A 70 18.91 -5.85 26.31
CA GLU A 70 19.85 -6.91 26.73
C GLU A 70 19.56 -8.25 26.05
N ALA A 71 18.28 -8.59 25.86
CA ALA A 71 17.88 -9.81 25.18
C ALA A 71 18.35 -9.86 23.73
N TYR A 72 18.33 -8.74 22.99
CA TYR A 72 18.86 -8.66 21.63
C TYR A 72 20.38 -8.70 21.59
N GLN A 73 21.03 -7.99 22.53
CA GLN A 73 22.49 -7.95 22.62
C GLN A 73 23.10 -9.34 22.96
N ALA A 74 22.34 -10.20 23.66
CA ALA A 74 22.75 -11.58 23.97
C ALA A 74 22.63 -12.56 22.79
N LEU A 75 21.98 -12.17 21.68
CA LEU A 75 21.85 -12.99 20.49
C LEU A 75 23.20 -13.13 19.77
N SER A 76 23.42 -14.31 19.18
CA SER A 76 24.50 -14.50 18.20
C SER A 76 24.22 -13.69 16.92
N GLU A 77 25.23 -13.50 16.07
CA GLU A 77 25.06 -12.80 14.80
C GLU A 77 24.05 -13.52 13.87
N GLU A 78 24.05 -14.84 13.87
CA GLU A 78 23.09 -15.64 13.11
C GLU A 78 21.64 -15.40 13.61
N GLU A 79 21.45 -15.34 14.93
CA GLU A 79 20.14 -15.05 15.53
C GLU A 79 19.70 -13.60 15.26
N LYS A 80 20.61 -12.64 15.24
CA LYS A 80 20.31 -11.25 14.86
C LYS A 80 19.88 -11.14 13.39
N ILE A 81 20.54 -11.85 12.49
CA ILE A 81 20.16 -11.93 11.07
C ILE A 81 18.76 -12.56 10.93
N LEU A 82 18.49 -13.62 11.66
CA LEU A 82 17.18 -14.26 11.67
C LEU A 82 16.10 -13.33 12.23
N PHE A 83 16.41 -12.63 13.32
CA PHE A 83 15.51 -11.62 13.90
C PHE A 83 15.19 -10.51 12.90
N ASP A 84 16.19 -9.96 12.21
CA ASP A 84 16.03 -8.95 11.17
C ASP A 84 15.11 -9.44 10.05
N ARG A 85 15.32 -10.68 9.59
CA ARG A 85 14.49 -11.31 8.57
C ARG A 85 13.03 -11.46 9.01
N HIS A 86 12.79 -11.87 10.25
CA HIS A 86 11.45 -11.98 10.83
C HIS A 86 10.79 -10.60 11.01
N ASN A 87 11.54 -9.61 11.47
CA ASN A 87 11.04 -8.24 11.65
C ASN A 87 10.66 -7.59 10.29
N THR A 88 11.51 -7.78 9.28
CA THR A 88 11.22 -7.32 7.91
C THR A 88 10.01 -8.06 7.33
N ALA A 89 9.89 -9.38 7.55
CA ALA A 89 8.75 -10.17 7.11
C ALA A 89 7.44 -9.72 7.77
N GLU A 90 7.48 -9.40 9.05
CA GLU A 90 6.31 -8.87 9.77
C GLU A 90 5.86 -7.54 9.16
N LEU A 91 6.77 -6.58 9.02
CA LEU A 91 6.48 -5.28 8.44
C LEU A 91 5.92 -5.40 7.00
N MET A 92 6.57 -6.20 6.15
CA MET A 92 6.14 -6.45 4.77
C MET A 92 4.78 -7.16 4.69
N SER A 93 4.45 -8.00 5.68
CA SER A 93 3.14 -8.63 5.78
C SER A 93 2.05 -7.62 6.12
N GLN A 94 2.34 -6.65 7.01
CA GLN A 94 1.38 -5.58 7.30
C GLN A 94 1.19 -4.66 6.08
N PHE A 95 2.23 -4.39 5.31
CA PHE A 95 2.10 -3.68 4.03
C PHE A 95 1.18 -4.45 3.08
N LEU A 96 1.44 -5.72 2.82
CA LEU A 96 0.58 -6.56 1.97
C LEU A 96 -0.90 -6.52 2.40
N HIS A 97 -1.18 -6.59 3.70
CA HIS A 97 -2.56 -6.54 4.21
C HIS A 97 -3.17 -5.14 4.05
N GLY A 98 -2.38 -4.09 4.23
CA GLY A 98 -2.79 -2.70 3.98
C GLY A 98 -3.18 -2.49 2.51
N GLU A 99 -2.31 -2.90 1.59
CA GLU A 99 -2.52 -2.82 0.13
C GLU A 99 -3.79 -3.57 -0.31
N GLN A 100 -4.07 -4.74 0.28
CA GLN A 100 -5.33 -5.42 0.01
C GLN A 100 -6.54 -4.60 0.49
N GLY A 101 -6.43 -3.92 1.62
CA GLY A 101 -7.45 -2.98 2.08
C GLY A 101 -7.62 -1.81 1.12
N ALA A 102 -6.52 -1.21 0.66
CA ALA A 102 -6.50 -0.12 -0.31
C ALA A 102 -7.11 -0.53 -1.65
N LEU A 103 -6.77 -1.71 -2.17
CA LEU A 103 -7.38 -2.30 -3.36
C LEU A 103 -8.91 -2.35 -3.26
N LEU A 104 -9.43 -2.82 -2.13
CA LEU A 104 -10.87 -2.94 -1.93
C LEU A 104 -11.55 -1.56 -1.80
N VAL A 105 -10.92 -0.61 -1.09
CA VAL A 105 -11.45 0.75 -0.97
C VAL A 105 -11.42 1.48 -2.31
N ALA A 106 -10.33 1.41 -3.06
CA ALA A 106 -10.23 2.02 -4.40
C ALA A 106 -11.32 1.47 -5.34
N SER A 107 -11.60 0.16 -5.30
CA SER A 107 -12.68 -0.46 -6.08
C SER A 107 -14.07 0.07 -5.69
N GLN A 108 -14.31 0.26 -4.39
CA GLN A 108 -15.56 0.86 -3.90
C GLN A 108 -15.69 2.33 -4.32
N LEU A 109 -14.59 3.09 -4.29
CA LEU A 109 -14.57 4.48 -4.77
C LEU A 109 -14.84 4.55 -6.27
N ALA A 110 -14.28 3.66 -7.09
CA ALA A 110 -14.60 3.57 -8.52
C ALA A 110 -16.09 3.34 -8.77
N SER A 111 -16.76 2.60 -7.88
CA SER A 111 -18.19 2.31 -7.95
C SER A 111 -19.08 3.51 -7.55
N CYS A 112 -18.69 4.30 -6.54
CA CYS A 112 -19.54 5.34 -5.94
C CYS A 112 -19.07 6.78 -6.17
N ALA A 113 -17.91 7.03 -6.75
CA ALA A 113 -17.40 8.38 -6.96
C ALA A 113 -18.38 9.26 -7.76
N PRO A 114 -18.53 10.55 -7.39
CA PRO A 114 -19.60 11.39 -7.91
C PRO A 114 -19.39 11.89 -9.34
N THR A 115 -18.17 11.84 -9.86
CA THR A 115 -17.86 12.32 -11.22
C THR A 115 -17.20 11.25 -12.08
N TYR A 116 -17.36 11.36 -13.38
CA TYR A 116 -16.73 10.45 -14.34
C TYR A 116 -15.20 10.37 -14.18
N ASN A 117 -14.55 11.52 -14.03
CA ASN A 117 -13.09 11.57 -13.88
C ASN A 117 -12.64 10.91 -12.56
N ALA A 118 -13.37 11.10 -11.47
CA ALA A 118 -13.06 10.46 -10.19
C ALA A 118 -13.19 8.92 -10.28
N LYS A 119 -14.18 8.41 -11.03
CA LYS A 119 -14.31 6.97 -11.30
C LYS A 119 -13.12 6.42 -12.07
N LEU A 120 -12.68 7.10 -13.13
CA LEU A 120 -11.52 6.69 -13.91
C LEU A 120 -10.24 6.67 -13.07
N TYR A 121 -10.05 7.71 -12.27
CA TYR A 121 -8.90 7.79 -11.36
C TYR A 121 -8.94 6.67 -10.31
N ALA A 122 -10.05 6.46 -9.64
CA ALA A 122 -10.20 5.38 -8.67
C ALA A 122 -10.01 3.98 -9.30
N ALA A 123 -10.43 3.79 -10.56
CA ALA A 123 -10.17 2.55 -11.29
C ALA A 123 -8.68 2.34 -11.59
N SER A 124 -7.93 3.42 -11.91
CA SER A 124 -6.47 3.31 -12.06
C SER A 124 -5.77 2.97 -10.74
N GLN A 125 -6.20 3.58 -9.64
CA GLN A 125 -5.72 3.23 -8.30
C GLN A 125 -6.01 1.75 -7.99
N THR A 126 -7.22 1.27 -8.25
CA THR A 126 -7.57 -0.15 -8.05
C THR A 126 -6.58 -1.08 -8.77
N PHE A 127 -6.14 -0.71 -9.97
CA PHE A 127 -5.15 -1.48 -10.72
C PHE A 127 -3.74 -1.38 -10.12
N ASP A 128 -3.35 -0.20 -9.64
CA ASP A 128 -2.07 -0.01 -8.96
C ASP A 128 -2.00 -0.84 -7.66
N GLU A 129 -3.04 -0.78 -6.81
CA GLU A 129 -3.13 -1.56 -5.57
C GLU A 129 -3.10 -3.09 -5.83
N ALA A 130 -3.75 -3.54 -6.90
CA ALA A 130 -3.69 -4.96 -7.27
C ALA A 130 -2.25 -5.41 -7.58
N ARG A 131 -1.48 -4.55 -8.25
CA ARG A 131 -0.05 -4.79 -8.55
C ARG A 131 0.80 -4.74 -7.28
N HIS A 132 0.52 -3.80 -6.35
CA HIS A 132 1.22 -3.73 -5.07
C HIS A 132 1.00 -5.01 -4.24
N VAL A 133 -0.24 -5.48 -4.13
CA VAL A 133 -0.56 -6.77 -3.49
C VAL A 133 0.23 -7.92 -4.13
N GLU A 134 0.25 -7.98 -5.48
CA GLU A 134 0.97 -9.01 -6.22
C GLU A 134 2.46 -9.04 -5.86
N VAL A 135 3.13 -7.88 -5.93
CA VAL A 135 4.59 -7.84 -5.74
C VAL A 135 5.01 -8.00 -4.29
N PHE A 136 4.27 -7.47 -3.31
CA PHE A 136 4.54 -7.71 -1.89
C PHE A 136 4.32 -9.18 -1.53
N ASN A 137 3.23 -9.79 -1.99
CA ASN A 137 2.99 -11.22 -1.78
C ASN A 137 4.10 -12.08 -2.39
N ARG A 138 4.49 -11.80 -3.63
CA ARG A 138 5.55 -12.53 -4.31
C ARG A 138 6.90 -12.38 -3.59
N TYR A 139 7.24 -11.17 -3.15
CA TYR A 139 8.48 -10.95 -2.40
C TYR A 139 8.51 -11.73 -1.09
N LEU A 140 7.41 -11.72 -0.32
CA LEU A 140 7.28 -12.50 0.91
C LEU A 140 7.41 -14.00 0.67
N GLN A 141 6.76 -14.52 -0.37
CA GLN A 141 6.77 -15.96 -0.67
C GLN A 141 8.10 -16.43 -1.26
N ASP A 142 8.61 -15.73 -2.29
CA ASP A 142 9.74 -16.20 -3.09
C ASP A 142 11.10 -15.83 -2.49
N LYS A 143 11.18 -14.72 -1.72
CA LYS A 143 12.45 -14.14 -1.27
C LYS A 143 12.66 -14.26 0.24
N ILE A 144 11.63 -14.04 1.05
CA ILE A 144 11.73 -14.16 2.50
C ILE A 144 11.33 -15.56 2.97
N GLY A 145 10.26 -16.14 2.44
CA GLY A 145 9.69 -17.42 2.86
C GLY A 145 8.97 -17.38 4.21
N ILE A 146 8.74 -16.19 4.77
CA ILE A 146 8.11 -15.96 6.06
C ILE A 146 7.00 -14.92 5.87
N HIS A 147 5.82 -15.15 6.45
CA HIS A 147 4.73 -14.18 6.47
C HIS A 147 3.94 -14.26 7.76
N TYR A 148 3.33 -13.14 8.11
CA TYR A 148 2.60 -12.96 9.34
C TYR A 148 1.13 -12.62 9.08
N PRO A 149 0.22 -12.99 9.99
CA PRO A 149 -1.17 -12.55 9.91
C PRO A 149 -1.28 -11.05 10.08
N ILE A 150 -2.39 -10.48 9.65
CA ILE A 150 -2.69 -9.08 9.85
C ILE A 150 -2.71 -8.71 11.34
N ASN A 151 -2.09 -7.60 11.67
CA ASN A 151 -2.15 -7.03 13.01
C ASN A 151 -3.60 -6.68 13.38
N PRO A 152 -4.08 -7.04 14.59
CA PRO A 152 -5.46 -6.76 14.99
C PRO A 152 -5.88 -5.29 14.92
N ALA A 153 -4.96 -4.36 15.22
CA ALA A 153 -5.24 -2.93 15.13
C ALA A 153 -5.41 -2.46 13.68
N LEU A 154 -4.53 -2.92 12.77
CA LEU A 154 -4.65 -2.65 11.34
C LEU A 154 -5.95 -3.24 10.79
N LYS A 155 -6.26 -4.49 11.16
CA LYS A 155 -7.51 -5.15 10.75
C LYS A 155 -8.74 -4.36 11.17
N LEU A 156 -8.79 -3.92 12.43
CA LEU A 156 -9.91 -3.14 12.96
C LEU A 156 -10.09 -1.82 12.19
N LEU A 157 -8.98 -1.16 11.85
CA LEU A 157 -9.00 0.09 11.10
C LEU A 157 -9.50 -0.14 9.65
N LEU A 158 -8.98 -1.15 8.97
CA LEU A 158 -9.40 -1.49 7.61
C LEU A 158 -10.88 -1.93 7.58
N ASP A 159 -11.31 -2.78 8.50
CA ASP A 159 -12.72 -3.20 8.60
C ASP A 159 -13.64 -1.99 8.77
N LYS A 160 -13.24 -1.02 9.60
CA LYS A 160 -14.03 0.20 9.82
C LYS A 160 -14.14 1.06 8.56
N ILE A 161 -13.06 1.22 7.81
CA ILE A 161 -13.05 1.97 6.55
C ILE A 161 -13.86 1.25 5.48
N LEU A 162 -13.66 -0.05 5.32
CA LEU A 162 -14.33 -0.86 4.30
C LEU A 162 -15.85 -0.94 4.50
N THR A 163 -16.31 -0.93 5.76
CA THR A 163 -17.74 -1.06 6.08
C THR A 163 -18.46 0.29 6.23
N ASP A 164 -17.75 1.43 6.27
CA ASP A 164 -18.38 2.75 6.30
C ASP A 164 -19.13 2.99 4.98
N GLU A 165 -20.32 3.56 5.07
CA GLU A 165 -21.19 3.83 3.91
C GLU A 165 -20.84 5.15 3.20
N ARG A 166 -20.08 6.01 3.86
CA ARG A 166 -19.74 7.36 3.39
C ARG A 166 -18.45 7.30 2.57
N TRP A 167 -18.58 7.56 1.30
CA TRP A 167 -17.43 7.51 0.38
C TRP A 167 -16.32 8.51 0.73
N ASP A 168 -16.69 9.71 1.20
CA ASP A 168 -15.77 10.74 1.64
C ASP A 168 -14.94 10.33 2.85
N LEU A 169 -15.53 9.63 3.82
CA LEU A 169 -14.79 9.07 4.96
C LEU A 169 -13.91 7.88 4.56
N LYS A 170 -14.35 7.06 3.61
CA LYS A 170 -13.49 6.04 3.01
C LYS A 170 -12.27 6.67 2.34
N PHE A 171 -12.49 7.72 1.55
CA PHE A 171 -11.43 8.44 0.88
C PHE A 171 -10.45 9.07 1.90
N ILE A 172 -10.95 9.78 2.92
CA ILE A 172 -10.10 10.39 3.95
C ILE A 172 -9.36 9.30 4.74
N GLY A 173 -10.05 8.26 5.18
CA GLY A 173 -9.47 7.19 5.99
C GLY A 173 -8.40 6.39 5.27
N MET A 174 -8.62 6.02 4.02
CA MET A 174 -7.66 5.27 3.23
C MET A 174 -6.65 6.19 2.55
N GLN A 175 -7.08 7.02 1.61
CA GLN A 175 -6.20 7.75 0.71
C GLN A 175 -5.39 8.88 1.37
N ILE A 176 -5.81 9.39 2.51
CA ILE A 176 -5.08 10.45 3.21
C ILE A 176 -4.36 9.91 4.44
N ILE A 177 -5.05 9.14 5.29
CA ILE A 177 -4.47 8.71 6.58
C ILE A 177 -3.63 7.45 6.39
N ILE A 178 -4.19 6.36 5.87
CA ILE A 178 -3.46 5.08 5.77
C ILE A 178 -2.37 5.18 4.72
N GLU A 179 -2.67 5.66 3.52
CA GLU A 179 -1.68 5.81 2.45
C GLU A 179 -0.58 6.81 2.82
N GLY A 180 -0.92 7.89 3.55
CA GLY A 180 0.10 8.81 4.06
C GLY A 180 1.07 8.16 5.04
N LEU A 181 0.59 7.29 5.93
CA LEU A 181 1.42 6.51 6.85
C LEU A 181 2.22 5.42 6.11
N ALA A 182 1.58 4.72 5.18
CA ALA A 182 2.21 3.68 4.37
C ALA A 182 3.35 4.26 3.53
N LEU A 183 3.13 5.40 2.86
CA LEU A 183 4.15 6.09 2.07
C LEU A 183 5.39 6.44 2.90
N ALA A 184 5.20 6.94 4.13
CA ALA A 184 6.31 7.22 5.03
C ALA A 184 7.09 5.94 5.42
N ALA A 185 6.37 4.85 5.72
CA ALA A 185 6.97 3.57 6.07
C ALA A 185 7.71 2.93 4.87
N PHE A 186 7.15 3.00 3.66
CA PHE A 186 7.82 2.53 2.43
C PHE A 186 9.10 3.30 2.15
N GLN A 187 9.08 4.63 2.32
CA GLN A 187 10.27 5.46 2.14
C GLN A 187 11.36 5.13 3.17
N MET A 188 10.97 4.93 4.43
CA MET A 188 11.88 4.51 5.50
C MET A 188 12.52 3.15 5.16
N LEU A 189 11.72 2.14 4.87
CA LEU A 189 12.25 0.80 4.52
C LEU A 189 13.11 0.83 3.28
N LYS A 190 12.72 1.60 2.24
CA LYS A 190 13.53 1.81 1.03
C LYS A 190 14.89 2.44 1.32
N ALA A 191 14.97 3.33 2.31
CA ALA A 191 16.23 3.99 2.67
C ALA A 191 17.20 3.03 3.36
N ILE A 192 16.70 2.14 4.24
CA ILE A 192 17.53 1.27 5.08
C ILE A 192 17.74 -0.14 4.52
N THR A 193 16.96 -0.56 3.52
CA THR A 193 17.13 -1.92 2.96
C THR A 193 18.43 -2.08 2.17
N LYS A 194 19.11 -3.20 2.39
CA LYS A 194 20.28 -3.66 1.62
C LYS A 194 19.89 -4.47 0.38
N ASP A 195 18.66 -5.00 0.35
CA ASP A 195 18.17 -5.79 -0.76
C ASP A 195 17.80 -4.88 -1.96
N PRO A 196 18.54 -4.94 -3.08
CA PRO A 196 18.27 -4.11 -4.25
C PRO A 196 16.93 -4.42 -4.92
N LEU A 197 16.42 -5.65 -4.84
CA LEU A 197 15.09 -6.01 -5.33
C LEU A 197 14.01 -5.33 -4.50
N LEU A 198 14.10 -5.42 -3.16
CA LEU A 198 13.17 -4.74 -2.27
C LEU A 198 13.23 -3.21 -2.47
N LYS A 199 14.43 -2.66 -2.61
CA LYS A 199 14.62 -1.23 -2.88
C LYS A 199 13.97 -0.79 -4.19
N GLN A 200 14.07 -1.58 -5.24
CA GLN A 200 13.44 -1.33 -6.54
C GLN A 200 11.92 -1.45 -6.45
N LEU A 201 11.41 -2.51 -5.79
CA LEU A 201 9.99 -2.71 -5.54
C LEU A 201 9.38 -1.49 -4.83
N LEU A 202 9.96 -1.10 -3.69
CA LEU A 202 9.52 0.06 -2.92
C LEU A 202 9.65 1.38 -3.70
N HIS A 203 10.62 1.48 -4.62
CA HIS A 203 10.72 2.64 -5.49
C HIS A 203 9.49 2.81 -6.40
N TYR A 204 9.02 1.72 -6.99
CA TYR A 204 7.84 1.77 -7.86
C TYR A 204 6.56 2.02 -7.06
N VAL A 205 6.38 1.33 -5.93
CA VAL A 205 5.22 1.52 -5.05
C VAL A 205 5.16 2.96 -4.54
N VAL A 206 6.24 3.51 -3.96
CA VAL A 206 6.32 4.91 -3.49
C VAL A 206 5.98 5.90 -4.60
N ARG A 207 6.39 5.65 -5.84
CA ARG A 207 6.07 6.50 -6.98
C ARG A 207 4.57 6.49 -7.31
N ASP A 208 3.95 5.33 -7.20
CA ASP A 208 2.53 5.17 -7.45
C ASP A 208 1.70 5.83 -6.33
N GLU A 209 2.07 5.65 -5.06
CA GLU A 209 1.41 6.27 -3.90
C GLU A 209 1.56 7.80 -3.86
N ALA A 210 2.63 8.35 -4.38
CA ALA A 210 2.87 9.80 -4.41
C ALA A 210 2.00 10.56 -5.43
N ARG A 211 1.14 9.88 -6.19
CA ARG A 211 0.21 10.49 -7.14
C ARG A 211 -1.11 10.88 -6.48
#